data_1143f7343c804da5ca8a769b47887983
#
_entry.id   1143f7343c804da5ca8a769b47887983
#
_cell.length_a   1.000
_cell.length_b   1.000
_cell.length_c   1.000
_cell.angle_alpha   90.00
_cell.angle_beta   90.00
_cell.angle_gamma   90.00
#
_symmetry.space_group_name_H-M   'P 1'
#
loop_
_entity.id
_entity.type
_entity.pdbx_description
1 polymer ?
#
loop_
_entity_poly.entity_id
_entity_poly.type
_entity_poly.pdbx_seq_one_letter_code
_entity_poly.pdbx_strand_id
1 'polypeptide(L)'
;MQLNKSLAHSSNYTVGRNKSIKYIVLHYTGNNGDSARGNCDYFKNVNRNASAHYFVDELELWQSVLDENTAYHCGTNGKYKHSDCRNNNSIGVELCSRKDSKGKYFFEDETLKNATKLIKNLMQKYNVDINNVIRHYDVTGKICPEPMVKNEVLWKNFKAELTKMEAENLVVKRNYKYENVIKQLDVVNIDGNNFVKVRDLVELLGKNVSYDSVSKTTILK
;
A
#
# COMPACT_ATOMS: atom_id res chain seq x y z
N MET A 1 -8.40 3.89 5.86
CA MET A 1 -8.84 2.65 6.54
C MET A 1 -8.11 2.57 7.87
N GLN A 2 -8.79 2.15 8.93
CA GLN A 2 -8.20 1.94 10.25
C GLN A 2 -7.40 0.63 10.28
N LEU A 3 -6.22 0.66 10.88
CA LEU A 3 -5.41 -0.53 11.13
C LEU A 3 -5.90 -1.21 12.42
N ASN A 4 -6.39 -2.43 12.31
CA ASN A 4 -6.74 -3.29 13.41
C ASN A 4 -5.57 -4.23 13.77
N LYS A 5 -5.57 -4.83 14.98
CA LYS A 5 -4.51 -5.75 15.40
C LYS A 5 -5.10 -6.99 16.06
N SER A 6 -4.60 -8.16 15.66
CA SER A 6 -4.76 -9.43 16.35
C SER A 6 -3.45 -10.19 16.18
N LEU A 7 -2.59 -10.09 17.21
CA LEU A 7 -1.20 -10.54 17.09
C LEU A 7 -1.10 -12.07 17.11
N ALA A 8 -0.24 -12.60 16.26
CA ALA A 8 0.07 -14.00 16.17
C ALA A 8 0.70 -14.56 17.43
N HIS A 9 0.54 -15.86 17.66
CA HIS A 9 1.26 -16.57 18.72
C HIS A 9 2.77 -16.41 18.53
N SER A 10 3.50 -16.24 19.64
CA SER A 10 4.94 -15.94 19.63
C SER A 10 5.81 -16.96 18.89
N SER A 11 5.33 -18.20 18.74
CA SER A 11 6.02 -19.23 17.95
C SER A 11 5.94 -19.04 16.42
N ASN A 12 5.10 -18.11 15.95
CA ASN A 12 4.88 -17.87 14.52
C ASN A 12 5.75 -16.76 13.95
N TYR A 13 6.62 -16.16 14.75
CA TYR A 13 7.56 -15.14 14.31
C TYR A 13 8.81 -15.11 15.21
N THR A 14 9.86 -14.46 14.76
CA THR A 14 11.02 -14.16 15.62
C THR A 14 10.88 -12.76 16.18
N VAL A 15 11.11 -12.59 17.48
CA VAL A 15 11.16 -11.27 18.12
C VAL A 15 12.37 -10.49 17.61
N GLY A 16 12.12 -9.28 17.17
CA GLY A 16 13.13 -8.38 16.63
C GLY A 16 13.51 -8.70 15.17
N ARG A 17 14.42 -7.89 14.65
CA ARG A 17 15.04 -8.00 13.32
C ARG A 17 16.53 -7.72 13.44
N ASN A 18 17.33 -8.47 12.70
CA ASN A 18 18.78 -8.24 12.59
C ASN A 18 19.17 -7.52 11.29
N LYS A 19 18.18 -7.14 10.47
CA LYS A 19 18.35 -6.36 9.24
C LYS A 19 17.26 -5.30 9.10
N SER A 20 17.58 -4.19 8.45
CA SER A 20 16.58 -3.18 8.06
C SER A 20 15.60 -3.75 7.04
N ILE A 21 14.37 -3.23 7.05
CA ILE A 21 13.35 -3.56 6.06
C ILE A 21 13.75 -2.94 4.73
N LYS A 22 13.93 -3.78 3.71
CA LYS A 22 14.29 -3.39 2.35
C LYS A 22 13.22 -3.77 1.33
N TYR A 23 12.38 -4.75 1.66
CA TYR A 23 11.40 -5.32 0.74
C TYR A 23 10.01 -5.35 1.33
N ILE A 24 9.00 -5.23 0.46
CA ILE A 24 7.62 -5.56 0.75
C ILE A 24 7.24 -6.72 -0.17
N VAL A 25 6.81 -7.83 0.42
CA VAL A 25 6.51 -9.07 -0.31
C VAL A 25 5.01 -9.31 -0.30
N LEU A 26 4.42 -9.38 -1.49
CA LEU A 26 3.01 -9.67 -1.68
C LEU A 26 2.78 -11.17 -1.72
N HIS A 27 1.72 -11.57 -1.02
CA HIS A 27 1.17 -12.92 -0.97
C HIS A 27 -0.32 -12.90 -1.26
N TYR A 28 -0.92 -14.06 -1.32
CA TYR A 28 -2.36 -14.26 -1.29
C TYR A 28 -2.69 -15.42 -0.35
N THR A 29 -3.83 -15.36 0.30
CA THR A 29 -4.23 -16.38 1.28
C THR A 29 -4.51 -17.74 0.65
N GLY A 30 -4.85 -17.78 -0.64
CA GLY A 30 -5.17 -19.01 -1.36
C GLY A 30 -6.50 -19.64 -0.90
N ASN A 31 -7.32 -18.89 -0.19
CA ASN A 31 -8.65 -19.28 0.28
C ASN A 31 -9.73 -18.66 -0.61
N ASN A 32 -10.97 -19.15 -0.46
CA ASN A 32 -12.13 -18.60 -1.15
C ASN A 32 -13.07 -17.97 -0.13
N GLY A 33 -13.04 -16.62 -0.01
CA GLY A 33 -13.96 -15.89 0.83
C GLY A 33 -13.54 -15.79 2.30
N ASP A 34 -12.24 -15.83 2.60
CA ASP A 34 -11.72 -15.54 3.92
C ASP A 34 -11.67 -14.03 4.21
N SER A 35 -11.45 -13.67 5.48
CA SER A 35 -11.29 -12.29 5.91
C SER A 35 -9.91 -12.04 6.51
N ALA A 36 -9.48 -10.79 6.47
CA ALA A 36 -8.22 -10.36 7.08
C ALA A 36 -8.18 -10.68 8.58
N ARG A 37 -9.30 -10.44 9.29
CA ARG A 37 -9.45 -10.79 10.71
C ARG A 37 -9.31 -12.31 10.93
N GLY A 38 -10.05 -13.11 10.17
CA GLY A 38 -10.03 -14.57 10.30
C GLY A 38 -8.64 -15.16 10.12
N ASN A 39 -7.85 -14.61 9.17
CA ASN A 39 -6.45 -15.01 8.98
C ASN A 39 -5.57 -14.62 10.16
N CYS A 40 -5.72 -13.44 10.75
CA CYS A 40 -5.00 -13.08 11.97
C CYS A 40 -5.35 -14.02 13.12
N ASP A 41 -6.64 -14.33 13.32
CA ASP A 41 -7.11 -15.23 14.39
C ASP A 41 -6.60 -16.67 14.17
N TYR A 42 -6.40 -17.11 12.92
CA TYR A 42 -5.78 -18.39 12.60
C TYR A 42 -4.35 -18.52 13.14
N PHE A 43 -3.57 -17.43 13.12
CA PHE A 43 -2.19 -17.41 13.60
C PHE A 43 -2.06 -17.07 15.09
N LYS A 44 -3.15 -16.60 15.73
CA LYS A 44 -3.12 -16.07 17.08
C LYS A 44 -2.90 -17.13 18.15
N ASN A 45 -3.53 -18.29 18.04
CA ASN A 45 -3.66 -19.24 19.15
C ASN A 45 -2.80 -20.49 19.03
N VAL A 46 -2.22 -20.75 17.88
CA VAL A 46 -1.55 -22.02 17.58
C VAL A 46 -0.26 -21.79 16.81
N ASN A 47 0.74 -22.62 17.09
CA ASN A 47 1.96 -22.69 16.28
C ASN A 47 1.64 -23.21 14.87
N ARG A 48 1.88 -22.37 13.86
CA ARG A 48 1.73 -22.69 12.43
C ARG A 48 3.07 -22.73 11.70
N ASN A 49 4.15 -22.33 12.40
CA ASN A 49 5.47 -22.13 11.81
C ASN A 49 5.41 -21.25 10.52
N ALA A 50 4.48 -20.34 10.50
CA ALA A 50 4.20 -19.40 9.42
C ALA A 50 3.46 -18.18 9.97
N SER A 51 3.59 -17.04 9.30
CA SER A 51 2.84 -15.83 9.58
C SER A 51 3.04 -14.81 8.47
N ALA A 52 2.29 -13.71 8.51
CA ALA A 52 2.56 -12.49 7.75
C ALA A 52 2.42 -11.28 8.67
N HIS A 53 2.91 -10.12 8.24
CA HIS A 53 2.76 -8.90 9.02
C HIS A 53 1.34 -8.36 8.91
N TYR A 54 0.79 -8.35 7.71
CA TYR A 54 -0.52 -7.78 7.40
C TYR A 54 -1.38 -8.71 6.59
N PHE A 55 -2.69 -8.64 6.86
CA PHE A 55 -3.76 -9.24 6.08
C PHE A 55 -4.72 -8.16 5.64
N VAL A 56 -5.14 -8.18 4.38
CA VAL A 56 -5.97 -7.17 3.75
C VAL A 56 -7.10 -7.83 2.99
N ASP A 57 -8.33 -7.39 3.23
CA ASP A 57 -9.50 -7.74 2.44
C ASP A 57 -10.22 -6.47 1.92
N GLU A 58 -11.41 -6.63 1.36
CA GLU A 58 -12.19 -5.53 0.81
C GLU A 58 -12.76 -4.59 1.89
N LEU A 59 -12.82 -5.02 3.15
CA LEU A 59 -13.43 -4.29 4.26
C LEU A 59 -12.41 -3.79 5.29
N GLU A 60 -11.38 -4.59 5.57
CA GLU A 60 -10.53 -4.41 6.73
C GLU A 60 -9.04 -4.60 6.44
N LEU A 61 -8.24 -3.99 7.28
CA LEU A 61 -6.78 -4.15 7.36
C LEU A 61 -6.41 -4.59 8.77
N TRP A 62 -5.69 -5.71 8.87
CA TRP A 62 -5.26 -6.30 10.13
C TRP A 62 -3.76 -6.54 10.17
N GLN A 63 -3.14 -6.24 11.32
CA GLN A 63 -1.75 -6.56 11.62
C GLN A 63 -1.68 -7.77 12.55
N SER A 64 -0.97 -8.80 12.10
CA SER A 64 -0.75 -10.07 12.81
C SER A 64 0.65 -10.15 13.43
N VAL A 65 1.68 -9.57 12.80
CA VAL A 65 3.02 -9.45 13.37
C VAL A 65 3.46 -8.00 13.30
N LEU A 66 4.01 -7.49 14.39
CA LEU A 66 4.52 -6.12 14.42
C LEU A 66 5.73 -5.97 13.49
N ASP A 67 5.90 -4.79 12.91
CA ASP A 67 6.95 -4.55 11.89
C ASP A 67 8.37 -4.72 12.42
N GLU A 68 8.59 -4.46 13.70
CA GLU A 68 9.86 -4.68 14.38
C GLU A 68 10.22 -6.16 14.57
N ASN A 69 9.28 -7.08 14.39
CA ASN A 69 9.49 -8.52 14.46
C ASN A 69 9.66 -9.13 13.07
N THR A 70 10.13 -10.37 13.02
CA THR A 70 10.34 -11.11 11.77
C THR A 70 9.24 -12.14 11.57
N ALA A 71 8.28 -11.86 10.70
CA ALA A 71 7.25 -12.83 10.30
C ALA A 71 7.82 -13.92 9.37
N TYR A 72 7.21 -15.11 9.42
CA TYR A 72 7.64 -16.29 8.62
C TYR A 72 6.80 -16.40 7.36
N HIS A 73 7.10 -15.61 6.32
CA HIS A 73 6.30 -15.52 5.08
C HIS A 73 7.08 -15.88 3.80
N CYS A 74 8.41 -15.78 3.80
CA CYS A 74 9.25 -16.09 2.63
C CYS A 74 9.77 -17.54 2.65
N GLY A 75 8.99 -18.49 3.19
CA GLY A 75 9.40 -19.89 3.24
C GLY A 75 9.63 -20.50 1.85
N THR A 76 10.65 -21.38 1.76
CA THR A 76 10.99 -22.10 0.54
C THR A 76 11.37 -23.54 0.87
N ASN A 77 11.11 -24.47 -0.06
CA ASN A 77 11.50 -25.87 0.06
C ASN A 77 12.97 -26.11 -0.36
N GLY A 78 13.83 -25.10 -0.28
CA GLY A 78 15.25 -25.27 -0.59
C GLY A 78 15.94 -24.00 -1.04
N LYS A 79 15.81 -23.60 -2.30
CA LYS A 79 16.59 -22.48 -2.85
C LYS A 79 15.77 -21.22 -2.99
N TYR A 80 16.34 -20.11 -2.55
CA TYR A 80 15.82 -18.79 -2.87
C TYR A 80 16.19 -18.41 -4.32
N LYS A 81 15.23 -17.85 -5.03
CA LYS A 81 15.44 -17.27 -6.37
C LYS A 81 16.04 -15.87 -6.25
N HIS A 82 15.58 -15.10 -5.25
CA HIS A 82 16.08 -13.75 -4.98
C HIS A 82 17.37 -13.81 -4.15
N SER A 83 18.38 -13.02 -4.54
CA SER A 83 19.70 -13.02 -3.90
C SER A 83 19.68 -12.54 -2.44
N ASP A 84 18.87 -11.52 -2.09
CA ASP A 84 18.91 -10.84 -0.78
C ASP A 84 17.61 -10.93 0.03
N CYS A 85 16.41 -10.92 -0.59
CA CYS A 85 15.14 -10.86 0.15
C CYS A 85 14.91 -12.12 1.02
N ARG A 86 14.64 -11.92 2.31
CA ARG A 86 14.36 -12.95 3.35
C ARG A 86 13.33 -12.39 4.34
N ASN A 87 12.84 -13.24 5.25
CA ASN A 87 11.92 -12.84 6.32
C ASN A 87 12.43 -11.65 7.12
N ASN A 88 13.70 -11.62 7.48
CA ASN A 88 14.29 -10.64 8.39
C ASN A 88 14.54 -9.26 7.77
N ASN A 89 14.42 -9.11 6.44
CA ASN A 89 14.56 -7.82 5.75
C ASN A 89 13.35 -7.44 4.90
N SER A 90 12.19 -8.07 5.16
CA SER A 90 10.95 -7.80 4.42
C SER A 90 9.73 -7.71 5.33
N ILE A 91 8.69 -7.06 4.80
CA ILE A 91 7.32 -7.06 5.32
C ILE A 91 6.46 -7.93 4.40
N GLY A 92 5.79 -8.94 4.95
CA GLY A 92 4.83 -9.76 4.22
C GLY A 92 3.41 -9.19 4.31
N VAL A 93 2.76 -9.04 3.16
CA VAL A 93 1.38 -8.57 3.03
C VAL A 93 0.57 -9.62 2.29
N GLU A 94 -0.42 -10.19 2.98
CA GLU A 94 -1.36 -11.19 2.47
C GLU A 94 -2.65 -10.53 1.98
N LEU A 95 -3.01 -10.75 0.72
CA LEU A 95 -4.27 -10.32 0.15
C LEU A 95 -5.27 -11.48 0.24
N CYS A 96 -6.42 -11.23 0.88
CA CYS A 96 -7.51 -12.20 0.92
C CYS A 96 -8.06 -12.43 -0.48
N SER A 97 -8.18 -13.68 -0.88
CA SER A 97 -8.56 -14.06 -2.24
C SER A 97 -9.96 -14.63 -2.33
N ARG A 98 -10.51 -14.61 -3.53
CA ARG A 98 -11.79 -15.20 -3.92
C ARG A 98 -11.56 -16.17 -5.06
N LYS A 99 -12.53 -17.04 -5.32
CA LYS A 99 -12.60 -17.87 -6.52
C LYS A 99 -13.81 -17.52 -7.35
N ASP A 100 -13.63 -17.44 -8.66
CA ASP A 100 -14.71 -17.34 -9.61
C ASP A 100 -15.45 -18.69 -9.78
N SER A 101 -16.50 -18.70 -10.59
CA SER A 101 -17.30 -19.90 -10.89
C SER A 101 -16.50 -21.03 -11.56
N LYS A 102 -15.30 -20.74 -12.09
CA LYS A 102 -14.39 -21.71 -12.70
C LYS A 102 -13.27 -22.13 -11.74
N GLY A 103 -13.32 -21.67 -10.48
CA GLY A 103 -12.31 -21.99 -9.46
C GLY A 103 -11.01 -21.21 -9.57
N LYS A 104 -10.95 -20.18 -10.43
CA LYS A 104 -9.76 -19.33 -10.61
C LYS A 104 -9.70 -18.29 -9.50
N TYR A 105 -8.55 -18.11 -8.88
CA TYR A 105 -8.34 -17.09 -7.87
C TYR A 105 -8.31 -15.68 -8.47
N PHE A 106 -8.93 -14.75 -7.75
CA PHE A 106 -8.89 -13.31 -8.04
C PHE A 106 -8.91 -12.50 -6.74
N PHE A 107 -8.72 -11.19 -6.85
CA PHE A 107 -8.90 -10.23 -5.77
C PHE A 107 -10.06 -9.31 -6.09
N GLU A 108 -10.85 -8.96 -5.07
CA GLU A 108 -11.80 -7.87 -5.17
C GLU A 108 -11.07 -6.54 -5.43
N ASP A 109 -11.65 -5.67 -6.21
CA ASP A 109 -11.05 -4.37 -6.54
C ASP A 109 -10.74 -3.56 -5.28
N GLU A 110 -11.60 -3.64 -4.26
CA GLU A 110 -11.41 -2.94 -3.00
C GLU A 110 -10.25 -3.53 -2.19
N THR A 111 -10.04 -4.84 -2.22
CA THR A 111 -8.86 -5.49 -1.63
C THR A 111 -7.58 -4.92 -2.26
N LEU A 112 -7.54 -4.77 -3.59
CA LEU A 112 -6.39 -4.18 -4.29
C LEU A 112 -6.16 -2.72 -3.91
N LYS A 113 -7.22 -1.90 -3.80
CA LYS A 113 -7.13 -0.49 -3.37
C LYS A 113 -6.62 -0.39 -1.92
N ASN A 114 -7.13 -1.23 -1.03
CA ASN A 114 -6.72 -1.26 0.37
C ASN A 114 -5.26 -1.68 0.51
N ALA A 115 -4.83 -2.72 -0.22
CA ALA A 115 -3.45 -3.15 -0.27
C ALA A 115 -2.53 -2.05 -0.84
N THR A 116 -2.97 -1.33 -1.88
CA THR A 116 -2.23 -0.20 -2.45
C THR A 116 -1.97 0.89 -1.41
N LYS A 117 -3.00 1.29 -0.65
CA LYS A 117 -2.86 2.30 0.42
C LYS A 117 -1.88 1.84 1.51
N LEU A 118 -2.00 0.61 1.98
CA LEU A 118 -1.09 0.04 2.96
C LEU A 118 0.35 0.05 2.45
N ILE A 119 0.57 -0.47 1.24
CA ILE A 119 1.92 -0.63 0.69
C ILE A 119 2.58 0.73 0.44
N LYS A 120 1.85 1.74 -0.04
CA LYS A 120 2.37 3.12 -0.15
C LYS A 120 2.85 3.66 1.20
N ASN A 121 2.06 3.47 2.26
CA ASN A 121 2.45 3.88 3.60
C ASN A 121 3.70 3.14 4.09
N LEU A 122 3.82 1.84 3.83
CA LEU A 122 4.99 1.05 4.18
C LEU A 122 6.23 1.45 3.37
N MET A 123 6.07 1.72 2.07
CA MET A 123 7.13 2.24 1.20
C MET A 123 7.68 3.56 1.75
N GLN A 124 6.81 4.49 2.10
CA GLN A 124 7.20 5.77 2.69
C GLN A 124 7.86 5.59 4.06
N LYS A 125 7.25 4.80 4.95
CA LYS A 125 7.74 4.57 6.31
C LYS A 125 9.14 3.97 6.36
N TYR A 126 9.44 3.03 5.45
CA TYR A 126 10.69 2.27 5.44
C TYR A 126 11.62 2.65 4.29
N ASN A 127 11.29 3.68 3.53
CA ASN A 127 12.04 4.11 2.33
C ASN A 127 12.27 2.94 1.36
N VAL A 128 11.23 2.16 1.10
CA VAL A 128 11.28 1.00 0.18
C VAL A 128 11.00 1.48 -1.23
N ASP A 129 11.96 1.28 -2.13
CA ASP A 129 11.80 1.58 -3.55
C ASP A 129 10.75 0.67 -4.20
N ILE A 130 10.06 1.18 -5.23
CA ILE A 130 9.03 0.44 -5.96
C ILE A 130 9.55 -0.89 -6.54
N ASN A 131 10.82 -0.99 -6.93
CA ASN A 131 11.42 -2.21 -7.41
C ASN A 131 11.59 -3.28 -6.33
N ASN A 132 11.57 -2.87 -5.06
CA ASN A 132 11.64 -3.74 -3.89
C ASN A 132 10.25 -4.12 -3.34
N VAL A 133 9.18 -3.69 -3.98
CA VAL A 133 7.84 -4.26 -3.80
C VAL A 133 7.73 -5.42 -4.78
N ILE A 134 7.78 -6.66 -4.27
CA ILE A 134 7.93 -7.88 -5.05
C ILE A 134 6.92 -8.95 -4.63
N ARG A 135 6.74 -9.97 -5.44
CA ARG A 135 5.87 -11.13 -5.14
C ARG A 135 6.67 -12.22 -4.40
N HIS A 136 6.02 -13.06 -3.64
CA HIS A 136 6.67 -14.27 -3.11
C HIS A 136 7.28 -15.12 -4.25
N TYR A 137 6.64 -15.13 -5.43
CA TYR A 137 7.17 -15.74 -6.65
C TYR A 137 8.58 -15.24 -7.00
N ASP A 138 8.81 -13.95 -6.86
CA ASP A 138 10.11 -13.35 -7.17
C ASP A 138 11.18 -13.72 -6.13
N VAL A 139 10.74 -14.07 -4.90
CA VAL A 139 11.64 -14.49 -3.81
C VAL A 139 12.03 -15.95 -3.91
N THR A 140 11.07 -16.87 -4.20
CA THR A 140 11.29 -18.32 -4.10
C THR A 140 10.88 -19.12 -5.32
N GLY A 141 10.15 -18.53 -6.28
CA GLY A 141 9.54 -19.24 -7.41
C GLY A 141 8.17 -19.85 -7.11
N LYS A 142 7.68 -19.78 -5.85
CA LYS A 142 6.33 -20.22 -5.50
C LYS A 142 5.28 -19.39 -6.27
N ILE A 143 4.26 -20.04 -6.83
CA ILE A 143 3.16 -19.33 -7.52
C ILE A 143 2.31 -18.58 -6.49
N CYS A 144 2.82 -17.44 -6.02
CA CYS A 144 2.21 -16.62 -4.99
C CYS A 144 2.62 -15.13 -5.19
N PRO A 145 1.66 -14.20 -5.24
CA PRO A 145 0.21 -14.42 -5.32
C PRO A 145 -0.21 -14.96 -6.70
N GLU A 146 -0.96 -16.05 -6.72
CA GLU A 146 -1.34 -16.71 -7.98
C GLU A 146 -2.01 -15.78 -8.99
N PRO A 147 -2.99 -14.93 -8.62
CA PRO A 147 -3.63 -14.02 -9.57
C PRO A 147 -2.63 -13.10 -10.30
N MET A 148 -1.60 -12.62 -9.59
CA MET A 148 -0.60 -11.70 -10.15
C MET A 148 0.57 -12.43 -10.83
N VAL A 149 0.79 -13.71 -10.53
CA VAL A 149 1.80 -14.53 -11.22
C VAL A 149 1.27 -15.05 -12.56
N LYS A 150 0.00 -15.48 -12.59
CA LYS A 150 -0.64 -15.96 -13.82
C LYS A 150 -1.14 -14.83 -14.73
N ASN A 151 -1.27 -13.62 -14.21
CA ASN A 151 -1.65 -12.42 -14.96
C ASN A 151 -0.66 -11.28 -14.70
N GLU A 152 0.38 -11.22 -15.54
CA GLU A 152 1.43 -10.20 -15.43
C GLU A 152 0.91 -8.77 -15.66
N VAL A 153 -0.20 -8.60 -16.41
CA VAL A 153 -0.84 -7.29 -16.60
C VAL A 153 -1.43 -6.80 -15.27
N LEU A 154 -2.08 -7.69 -14.50
CA LEU A 154 -2.59 -7.34 -13.18
C LEU A 154 -1.44 -6.89 -12.25
N TRP A 155 -0.32 -7.59 -12.25
CA TRP A 155 0.86 -7.20 -11.48
C TRP A 155 1.41 -5.83 -11.89
N LYS A 156 1.59 -5.59 -13.19
CA LYS A 156 2.08 -4.31 -13.71
C LYS A 156 1.14 -3.16 -13.37
N ASN A 157 -0.17 -3.36 -13.51
CA ASN A 157 -1.17 -2.35 -13.14
C ASN A 157 -1.14 -2.05 -11.64
N PHE A 158 -1.04 -3.08 -10.80
CA PHE A 158 -0.90 -2.90 -9.35
C PHE A 158 0.36 -2.08 -9.00
N LYS A 159 1.50 -2.38 -9.61
CA LYS A 159 2.74 -1.61 -9.44
C LYS A 159 2.58 -0.15 -9.91
N ALA A 160 1.89 0.08 -11.01
CA ALA A 160 1.61 1.43 -11.52
C ALA A 160 0.75 2.24 -10.54
N GLU A 161 -0.25 1.60 -9.89
CA GLU A 161 -1.06 2.28 -8.86
C GLU A 161 -0.21 2.70 -7.64
N LEU A 162 0.82 1.94 -7.28
CA LEU A 162 1.72 2.30 -6.19
C LEU A 162 2.53 3.57 -6.47
N THR A 163 2.80 3.88 -7.73
CA THR A 163 3.57 5.08 -8.13
C THR A 163 2.70 6.31 -8.37
N LYS A 164 1.37 6.14 -8.45
CA LYS A 164 0.47 7.29 -8.59
C LYS A 164 0.45 8.10 -7.30
N MET A 165 0.62 9.41 -7.42
CA MET A 165 0.41 10.32 -6.29
C MET A 165 -1.08 10.35 -5.94
N GLU A 166 -1.42 10.15 -4.67
CA GLU A 166 -2.79 10.34 -4.19
C GLU A 166 -3.03 11.84 -4.02
N ALA A 167 -3.71 12.46 -4.98
CA ALA A 167 -4.04 13.89 -4.91
C ALA A 167 -4.87 14.26 -3.67
N GLU A 168 -5.65 13.32 -3.13
CA GLU A 168 -6.54 13.57 -1.98
C GLU A 168 -5.80 13.74 -0.64
N ASN A 169 -4.61 13.12 -0.45
CA ASN A 169 -3.85 13.21 0.80
C ASN A 169 -2.87 14.40 0.85
N LEU A 170 -2.76 15.15 -0.25
CA LEU A 170 -1.85 16.30 -0.34
C LEU A 170 -2.56 17.63 -0.10
N VAL A 171 -3.88 17.65 -0.13
CA VAL A 171 -4.66 18.87 0.05
C VAL A 171 -4.80 19.19 1.54
N VAL A 172 -4.19 20.27 1.97
CA VAL A 172 -4.35 20.83 3.32
C VAL A 172 -4.94 22.23 3.21
N LYS A 173 -5.76 22.62 4.19
CA LYS A 173 -6.28 23.99 4.26
C LYS A 173 -5.27 24.87 4.96
N ARG A 174 -4.87 25.97 4.32
CA ARG A 174 -3.98 26.99 4.90
C ARG A 174 -4.57 28.37 4.78
N ASN A 175 -4.36 29.19 5.80
CA ASN A 175 -4.78 30.61 5.78
C ASN A 175 -3.75 31.42 5.00
N TYR A 176 -4.24 32.19 4.04
CA TYR A 176 -3.47 33.19 3.30
C TYR A 176 -4.05 34.56 3.59
N LYS A 177 -3.18 35.54 3.82
CA LYS A 177 -3.55 36.92 4.08
C LYS A 177 -3.04 37.81 2.94
N TYR A 178 -3.95 38.60 2.39
CA TYR A 178 -3.63 39.70 1.49
C TYR A 178 -4.34 40.96 1.98
N GLU A 179 -3.58 42.03 2.24
CA GLU A 179 -4.10 43.26 2.88
C GLU A 179 -4.86 42.92 4.19
N ASN A 180 -6.15 43.26 4.25
CA ASN A 180 -7.03 43.00 5.41
C ASN A 180 -7.90 41.74 5.23
N VAL A 181 -7.73 40.98 4.13
CA VAL A 181 -8.50 39.78 3.84
C VAL A 181 -7.69 38.55 4.21
N ILE A 182 -8.31 37.67 5.02
CA ILE A 182 -7.76 36.32 5.29
C ILE A 182 -8.69 35.31 4.64
N LYS A 183 -8.16 34.46 3.78
CA LYS A 183 -8.91 33.39 3.12
C LYS A 183 -8.22 32.06 3.35
N GLN A 184 -9.01 31.03 3.66
CA GLN A 184 -8.53 29.66 3.75
C GLN A 184 -8.54 29.05 2.36
N LEU A 185 -7.37 28.61 1.85
CA LEU A 185 -7.21 27.99 0.54
C LEU A 185 -6.83 26.53 0.67
N ASP A 186 -7.27 25.74 -0.29
CA ASP A 186 -6.81 24.36 -0.49
C ASP A 186 -5.39 24.38 -1.10
N VAL A 187 -4.47 23.73 -0.41
CA VAL A 187 -3.04 23.72 -0.76
C VAL A 187 -2.58 22.30 -0.94
N VAL A 188 -1.89 22.02 -2.03
CA VAL A 188 -1.16 20.78 -2.24
C VAL A 188 0.32 21.05 -1.96
N ASN A 189 0.92 20.29 -1.04
CA ASN A 189 2.37 20.36 -0.82
C ASN A 189 3.06 19.24 -1.60
N ILE A 190 4.00 19.61 -2.46
CA ILE A 190 4.83 18.66 -3.22
C ILE A 190 6.29 19.09 -3.00
N ASP A 191 7.10 18.21 -2.44
CA ASP A 191 8.52 18.42 -2.20
C ASP A 191 8.84 19.74 -1.46
N GLY A 192 8.01 20.06 -0.45
CA GLY A 192 8.16 21.26 0.36
C GLY A 192 7.56 22.53 -0.29
N ASN A 193 7.11 22.48 -1.53
CA ASN A 193 6.47 23.59 -2.24
C ASN A 193 4.94 23.53 -2.12
N ASN A 194 4.33 24.67 -1.82
CA ASN A 194 2.88 24.79 -1.72
C ASN A 194 2.27 25.20 -3.07
N PHE A 195 1.34 24.40 -3.57
CA PHE A 195 0.58 24.67 -4.78
C PHE A 195 -0.87 25.01 -4.39
N VAL A 196 -1.39 26.09 -4.94
CA VAL A 196 -2.78 26.51 -4.76
C VAL A 196 -3.47 26.62 -6.12
N LYS A 197 -4.79 26.49 -6.15
CA LYS A 197 -5.54 26.76 -7.38
C LYS A 197 -5.39 28.21 -7.76
N VAL A 198 -4.99 28.49 -9.00
CA VAL A 198 -4.81 29.85 -9.51
C VAL A 198 -6.07 30.71 -9.30
N ARG A 199 -7.26 30.15 -9.51
CA ARG A 199 -8.53 30.84 -9.30
C ARG A 199 -8.68 31.34 -7.85
N ASP A 200 -8.45 30.47 -6.87
CA ASP A 200 -8.62 30.79 -5.45
C ASP A 200 -7.63 31.88 -5.00
N LEU A 201 -6.41 31.86 -5.54
CA LEU A 201 -5.40 32.87 -5.28
C LEU A 201 -5.77 34.22 -5.92
N VAL A 202 -6.22 34.20 -7.17
CA VAL A 202 -6.63 35.40 -7.90
C VAL A 202 -7.83 36.07 -7.24
N GLU A 203 -8.81 35.32 -6.77
CA GLU A 203 -9.94 35.82 -5.99
C GLU A 203 -9.50 36.47 -4.67
N LEU A 204 -8.50 35.87 -3.96
CA LEU A 204 -7.93 36.47 -2.75
C LEU A 204 -7.31 37.84 -3.03
N LEU A 205 -6.72 38.02 -4.21
CA LEU A 205 -6.13 39.27 -4.68
C LEU A 205 -7.17 40.27 -5.21
N GLY A 206 -8.47 39.96 -5.13
CA GLY A 206 -9.56 40.81 -5.65
C GLY A 206 -9.59 40.90 -7.18
N LYS A 207 -9.05 39.89 -7.86
CA LYS A 207 -8.95 39.80 -9.32
C LYS A 207 -9.85 38.69 -9.87
N ASN A 208 -10.01 38.68 -11.20
CA ASN A 208 -10.76 37.65 -11.91
C ASN A 208 -9.82 36.79 -12.75
N VAL A 209 -10.20 35.53 -12.93
CA VAL A 209 -9.51 34.58 -13.78
C VAL A 209 -10.46 34.02 -14.83
N SER A 210 -10.03 33.98 -16.08
CA SER A 210 -10.71 33.31 -17.18
C SER A 210 -9.75 32.39 -17.91
N TYR A 211 -10.29 31.44 -18.66
CA TYR A 211 -9.51 30.50 -19.45
C TYR A 211 -9.94 30.59 -20.94
N ASP A 212 -8.97 30.87 -21.79
CA ASP A 212 -9.17 30.80 -23.25
C ASP A 212 -8.88 29.39 -23.74
N SER A 213 -9.93 28.66 -24.14
CA SER A 213 -9.84 27.28 -24.59
C SER A 213 -9.16 27.14 -25.95
N VAL A 214 -9.10 28.18 -26.78
CA VAL A 214 -8.48 28.17 -28.11
C VAL A 214 -6.96 28.30 -27.97
N SER A 215 -6.51 29.32 -27.24
CA SER A 215 -5.08 29.55 -26.99
C SER A 215 -4.53 28.70 -25.82
N LYS A 216 -5.39 27.97 -25.09
CA LYS A 216 -5.06 27.24 -23.87
C LYS A 216 -4.39 28.09 -22.80
N THR A 217 -4.77 29.37 -22.73
CA THR A 217 -4.14 30.37 -21.87
C THR A 217 -5.06 30.76 -20.69
N THR A 218 -4.50 30.85 -19.49
CA THR A 218 -5.15 31.43 -18.31
C THR A 218 -4.94 32.94 -18.32
N ILE A 219 -6.03 33.69 -18.28
CA ILE A 219 -6.02 35.16 -18.32
C ILE A 219 -6.40 35.69 -16.94
N LEU A 220 -5.54 36.53 -16.37
CA LEU A 220 -5.76 37.23 -15.10
C LEU A 220 -6.19 38.68 -15.40
N LYS A 221 -7.29 39.16 -14.75
CA LYS A 221 -7.82 40.50 -14.93
C LYS A 221 -8.06 41.17 -13.57
#